data_c6c9cc321fad77da870865ec1dbcc3b6
#
_entry.id   c6c9cc321fad77da870865ec1dbcc3b6
#
_cell.length_a   1.000
_cell.length_b   1.000
_cell.length_c   1.000
_cell.angle_alpha   90.00
_cell.angle_beta   90.00
_cell.angle_gamma   90.00
#
_symmetry.space_group_name_H-M   'P 1'
#
loop_
_entity.id
_entity.type
_entity.pdbx_description
1 polymer ?
#
loop_
_entity_poly.entity_id
_entity_poly.type
_entity_poly.pdbx_seq_one_letter_code
_entity_poly.pdbx_strand_id
1 'polypeptide(L)'
;MVVLVFGPALFLILISLGQCEHKFQTLPEYGDIGEYEFTNSEGDIISNETQKDKITLFTAIQTSCPEQCAIDIAKFNLLLYQDYRKNQKNMGHVKFVSIVTDSEGNPVNNLDEIIFTLNDIIQGFDPSIWNVVTGDPKQVYDIENNDINLYSATSDSSFAEKPYLETMLIVDKQNQLRLVRRGNQEGLIRDFKQHVALLQKQYDKAAAKVEENEE
;
A
#
# COMPACT_ATOMS: atom_id res chain seq x y z
N MET A 1 26.89 48.39 16.43
CA MET A 1 27.32 47.69 15.17
C MET A 1 27.00 46.20 15.18
N VAL A 2 27.18 45.45 16.29
CA VAL A 2 26.90 44.00 16.41
C VAL A 2 25.44 43.64 16.11
N VAL A 3 24.44 44.42 16.59
CA VAL A 3 22.98 44.17 16.40
C VAL A 3 22.56 44.28 14.93
N LEU A 4 23.23 45.15 14.15
CA LEU A 4 22.92 45.35 12.73
C LEU A 4 23.38 44.18 11.85
N VAL A 5 24.44 43.46 12.27
CA VAL A 5 24.99 42.31 11.50
C VAL A 5 24.31 41.02 11.91
N PHE A 6 24.03 40.84 13.22
CA PHE A 6 23.48 39.57 13.72
C PHE A 6 21.95 39.57 13.88
N GLY A 7 21.31 40.77 13.91
CA GLY A 7 19.86 40.92 14.05
C GLY A 7 19.06 40.18 12.99
N PRO A 8 19.36 40.34 11.68
CA PRO A 8 18.65 39.60 10.61
C PRO A 8 18.81 38.08 10.68
N ALA A 9 20.01 37.60 11.06
CA ALA A 9 20.28 36.17 11.21
C ALA A 9 19.51 35.58 12.40
N LEU A 10 19.50 36.24 13.54
CA LEU A 10 18.74 35.84 14.73
C LEU A 10 17.22 35.86 14.46
N PHE A 11 16.74 36.82 13.72
CA PHE A 11 15.33 36.94 13.34
C PHE A 11 14.92 35.79 12.41
N LEU A 12 15.75 35.42 11.42
CA LEU A 12 15.51 34.25 10.55
C LEU A 12 15.53 32.94 11.32
N ILE A 13 16.42 32.79 12.31
CA ILE A 13 16.45 31.61 13.17
C ILE A 13 15.18 31.52 14.02
N LEU A 14 14.73 32.62 14.61
CA LEU A 14 13.51 32.65 15.42
C LEU A 14 12.25 32.38 14.59
N ILE A 15 12.14 32.90 13.36
CA ILE A 15 11.05 32.58 12.44
C ILE A 15 11.11 31.11 12.03
N SER A 16 12.30 30.57 11.75
CA SER A 16 12.50 29.18 11.37
C SER A 16 12.11 28.23 12.51
N LEU A 17 12.43 28.56 13.75
CA LEU A 17 12.05 27.76 14.93
C LEU A 17 10.55 27.82 15.22
N GLY A 18 9.89 28.98 14.95
CA GLY A 18 8.45 29.14 15.20
C GLY A 18 7.53 28.61 14.10
N GLN A 19 8.05 28.42 12.89
CA GLN A 19 7.24 27.96 11.74
C GLN A 19 7.45 26.48 11.36
N CYS A 20 8.38 25.78 12.00
CA CYS A 20 8.59 24.35 11.78
C CYS A 20 7.67 23.46 12.62
N GLU A 21 6.42 23.83 12.81
CA GLU A 21 5.40 22.81 13.01
C GLU A 21 5.21 22.11 11.67
N HIS A 22 5.94 21.04 11.45
CA HIS A 22 5.62 20.08 10.41
C HIS A 22 4.19 19.62 10.67
N LYS A 23 3.22 20.23 9.98
CA LYS A 23 1.86 19.69 9.94
C LYS A 23 1.96 18.29 9.39
N PHE A 24 1.95 17.34 10.30
CA PHE A 24 1.99 15.93 9.95
C PHE A 24 0.70 15.64 9.19
N GLN A 25 0.84 15.35 7.90
CA GLN A 25 -0.28 15.01 7.07
C GLN A 25 -0.74 13.60 7.45
N THR A 26 -1.91 13.50 8.06
CA THR A 26 -2.58 12.22 8.29
C THR A 26 -3.23 11.75 6.99
N LEU A 27 -3.12 10.46 6.71
CA LEU A 27 -3.87 9.89 5.59
C LEU A 27 -5.36 9.84 5.93
N PRO A 28 -6.22 10.15 4.97
CA PRO A 28 -7.67 9.99 5.16
C PRO A 28 -8.04 8.54 5.41
N GLU A 29 -9.19 8.33 6.03
CA GLU A 29 -9.88 7.05 6.18
C GLU A 29 -11.09 7.07 5.26
N TYR A 30 -11.14 6.16 4.28
CA TYR A 30 -12.23 6.13 3.32
C TYR A 30 -13.34 5.16 3.71
N GLY A 31 -13.07 4.27 4.67
CA GLY A 31 -14.02 3.30 5.19
C GLY A 31 -13.45 1.87 5.24
N ASP A 32 -14.16 0.99 5.90
CA ASP A 32 -13.85 -0.43 6.01
C ASP A 32 -14.05 -1.11 4.65
N ILE A 33 -13.10 -1.96 4.24
CA ILE A 33 -13.20 -2.69 2.95
C ILE A 33 -14.08 -3.94 3.02
N GLY A 34 -14.61 -4.25 4.20
CA GLY A 34 -15.44 -5.44 4.44
C GLY A 34 -14.64 -6.72 4.68
N GLU A 35 -15.36 -7.83 4.68
CA GLU A 35 -14.76 -9.14 4.83
C GLU A 35 -14.26 -9.65 3.47
N TYR A 36 -13.08 -10.26 3.49
CA TYR A 36 -12.51 -10.92 2.31
C TYR A 36 -11.79 -12.21 2.71
N GLU A 37 -11.76 -13.14 1.79
CA GLU A 37 -11.07 -14.41 1.94
C GLU A 37 -10.46 -14.84 0.60
N PHE A 38 -9.14 -15.03 0.62
CA PHE A 38 -8.36 -15.51 -0.51
C PHE A 38 -7.56 -16.74 -0.09
N THR A 39 -7.13 -17.54 -1.05
CA THR A 39 -6.31 -18.72 -0.80
C THR A 39 -4.96 -18.55 -1.50
N ASN A 40 -3.85 -18.81 -0.78
CA ASN A 40 -2.52 -18.83 -1.36
C ASN A 40 -2.19 -20.20 -1.99
N SER A 41 -1.01 -20.35 -2.59
CA SER A 41 -0.58 -21.60 -3.21
C SER A 41 -0.35 -22.75 -2.23
N GLU A 42 -0.18 -22.47 -0.95
CA GLU A 42 0.01 -23.46 0.10
C GLU A 42 -1.33 -23.92 0.71
N GLY A 43 -2.43 -23.28 0.29
CA GLY A 43 -3.77 -23.54 0.81
C GLY A 43 -4.12 -22.73 2.06
N ASP A 44 -3.26 -21.77 2.46
CA ASP A 44 -3.55 -20.92 3.60
C ASP A 44 -4.55 -19.82 3.23
N ILE A 45 -5.37 -19.47 4.20
CA ILE A 45 -6.37 -18.41 4.06
C ILE A 45 -5.75 -17.04 4.39
N ILE A 46 -5.90 -16.12 3.46
CA ILE A 46 -5.55 -14.71 3.61
C ILE A 46 -6.85 -13.90 3.68
N SER A 47 -7.15 -13.40 4.87
CA SER A 47 -8.42 -12.70 5.17
C SER A 47 -8.17 -11.47 6.04
N ASN A 48 -9.19 -10.64 6.24
CA ASN A 48 -9.14 -9.53 7.20
C ASN A 48 -8.70 -10.01 8.61
N GLU A 49 -9.09 -11.20 9.05
CA GLU A 49 -8.65 -11.77 10.32
C GLU A 49 -7.16 -12.13 10.33
N THR A 50 -6.64 -12.78 9.27
CA THR A 50 -5.22 -13.16 9.18
C THR A 50 -4.32 -11.95 8.90
N GLN A 51 -4.87 -10.85 8.37
CA GLN A 51 -4.17 -9.59 8.12
C GLN A 51 -4.39 -8.54 9.22
N LYS A 52 -5.10 -8.90 10.29
CA LYS A 52 -5.28 -8.02 11.44
C LYS A 52 -3.93 -7.50 11.96
N ASP A 53 -3.91 -6.25 12.40
CA ASP A 53 -2.71 -5.54 12.87
C ASP A 53 -1.59 -5.36 11.82
N LYS A 54 -1.87 -5.64 10.55
CA LYS A 54 -0.93 -5.43 9.44
C LYS A 54 -1.41 -4.31 8.52
N ILE A 55 -0.47 -3.66 7.87
CA ILE A 55 -0.75 -2.80 6.72
C ILE A 55 -0.69 -3.69 5.49
N THR A 56 -1.81 -3.83 4.79
CA THR A 56 -1.91 -4.71 3.62
C THR A 56 -1.94 -3.90 2.34
N LEU A 57 -1.05 -4.24 1.42
CA LEU A 57 -0.93 -3.63 0.10
C LEU A 57 -1.53 -4.59 -0.93
N PHE A 58 -2.74 -4.30 -1.38
CA PHE A 58 -3.41 -5.11 -2.41
C PHE A 58 -3.03 -4.68 -3.81
N THR A 59 -2.83 -5.66 -4.68
CA THR A 59 -2.62 -5.50 -6.12
C THR A 59 -3.30 -6.65 -6.85
N ALA A 60 -3.45 -6.54 -8.17
CA ALA A 60 -3.79 -7.67 -9.02
C ALA A 60 -2.63 -8.01 -9.96
N ILE A 61 -2.44 -9.29 -10.25
CA ILE A 61 -1.49 -9.81 -11.25
C ILE A 61 -2.27 -10.57 -12.29
N GLN A 62 -2.09 -10.23 -13.56
CA GLN A 62 -2.73 -10.94 -14.67
C GLN A 62 -1.84 -12.06 -15.19
N THR A 63 -2.40 -13.25 -15.41
CA THR A 63 -1.66 -14.38 -16.00
C THR A 63 -1.27 -14.16 -17.46
N SER A 64 -2.10 -13.42 -18.20
CA SER A 64 -1.79 -12.95 -19.54
C SER A 64 -1.68 -11.45 -19.52
N CYS A 65 -0.49 -10.93 -19.76
CA CYS A 65 -0.26 -9.51 -19.89
C CYS A 65 -0.31 -9.17 -21.36
N PRO A 66 -1.40 -8.59 -21.90
CA PRO A 66 -1.33 -7.91 -23.18
C PRO A 66 -0.28 -6.78 -23.06
N GLU A 67 0.23 -6.27 -24.14
CA GLU A 67 1.41 -5.37 -24.27
C GLU A 67 1.61 -4.30 -23.17
N GLN A 68 0.64 -4.07 -22.31
CA GLN A 68 0.70 -3.18 -21.14
C GLN A 68 0.04 -3.85 -19.94
N CYS A 69 0.85 -4.41 -19.05
CA CYS A 69 0.35 -4.84 -17.74
C CYS A 69 -0.22 -3.65 -16.99
N ALA A 70 -1.39 -3.82 -16.41
CA ALA A 70 -2.05 -2.78 -15.63
C ALA A 70 -1.22 -2.36 -14.41
N ILE A 71 -0.47 -3.29 -13.81
CA ILE A 71 0.50 -3.02 -12.75
C ILE A 71 1.88 -3.46 -13.21
N ASP A 72 2.85 -2.55 -13.14
CA ASP A 72 4.24 -2.84 -13.49
C ASP A 72 4.94 -3.60 -12.33
N ILE A 73 4.85 -4.91 -12.37
CA ILE A 73 5.40 -5.79 -11.34
C ILE A 73 6.92 -5.62 -11.17
N ALA A 74 7.65 -5.35 -12.23
CA ALA A 74 9.08 -5.12 -12.13
C ALA A 74 9.40 -3.84 -11.34
N LYS A 75 8.70 -2.75 -11.62
CA LYS A 75 8.84 -1.50 -10.85
C LYS A 75 8.29 -1.65 -9.43
N PHE A 76 7.17 -2.33 -9.24
CA PHE A 76 6.62 -2.61 -7.93
C PHE A 76 7.63 -3.39 -7.06
N ASN A 77 8.27 -4.42 -7.62
CA ASN A 77 9.36 -5.13 -6.96
C ASN A 77 10.51 -4.20 -6.57
N LEU A 78 11.08 -3.45 -7.53
CA LEU A 78 12.26 -2.63 -7.28
C LEU A 78 12.01 -1.46 -6.33
N LEU A 79 10.85 -0.82 -6.42
CA LEU A 79 10.56 0.42 -5.70
C LEU A 79 9.93 0.18 -4.32
N LEU A 80 9.25 -0.96 -4.15
CA LEU A 80 8.54 -1.30 -2.91
C LEU A 80 9.11 -2.57 -2.28
N TYR A 81 8.84 -3.72 -2.87
CA TYR A 81 9.08 -5.01 -2.23
C TYR A 81 10.51 -5.19 -1.72
N GLN A 82 11.53 -4.85 -2.53
CA GLN A 82 12.93 -5.05 -2.12
C GLN A 82 13.31 -4.25 -0.88
N ASP A 83 12.76 -3.06 -0.71
CA ASP A 83 13.03 -2.23 0.48
C ASP A 83 12.37 -2.83 1.73
N TYR A 84 11.11 -3.29 1.61
CA TYR A 84 10.39 -3.92 2.72
C TYR A 84 11.00 -5.27 3.09
N ARG A 85 11.38 -6.07 2.10
CA ARG A 85 12.06 -7.36 2.32
C ARG A 85 13.37 -7.20 3.09
N LYS A 86 14.17 -6.20 2.75
CA LYS A 86 15.45 -5.94 3.42
C LYS A 86 15.31 -5.33 4.82
N ASN A 87 14.16 -4.76 5.13
CA ASN A 87 13.91 -4.04 6.39
C ASN A 87 12.80 -4.68 7.22
N GLN A 88 12.72 -6.00 7.25
CA GLN A 88 11.67 -6.73 7.97
C GLN A 88 11.63 -6.43 9.47
N LYS A 89 12.76 -6.07 10.09
CA LYS A 89 12.80 -5.69 11.49
C LYS A 89 11.86 -4.53 11.83
N ASN A 90 11.75 -3.54 10.94
CA ASN A 90 10.92 -2.36 11.14
C ASN A 90 9.62 -2.39 10.32
N MET A 91 9.57 -3.22 9.28
CA MET A 91 8.52 -3.24 8.27
C MET A 91 7.75 -4.58 8.21
N GLY A 92 8.00 -5.49 9.16
CA GLY A 92 7.40 -6.83 9.16
C GLY A 92 5.88 -6.87 9.28
N HIS A 93 5.28 -5.76 9.73
CA HIS A 93 3.83 -5.58 9.77
C HIS A 93 3.23 -5.11 8.44
N VAL A 94 4.03 -4.85 7.42
CA VAL A 94 3.55 -4.55 6.06
C VAL A 94 3.57 -5.83 5.23
N LYS A 95 2.43 -6.17 4.64
CA LYS A 95 2.23 -7.34 3.79
C LYS A 95 1.75 -6.95 2.41
N PHE A 96 2.20 -7.69 1.43
CA PHE A 96 1.76 -7.56 0.06
C PHE A 96 0.82 -8.71 -0.26
N VAL A 97 -0.30 -8.42 -0.89
CA VAL A 97 -1.28 -9.42 -1.34
C VAL A 97 -1.60 -9.13 -2.80
N SER A 98 -1.23 -10.04 -3.68
CA SER A 98 -1.52 -9.94 -5.11
C SER A 98 -2.51 -11.01 -5.52
N ILE A 99 -3.67 -10.56 -5.96
CA ILE A 99 -4.76 -11.43 -6.43
C ILE A 99 -4.50 -11.75 -7.89
N VAL A 100 -4.41 -13.05 -8.23
CA VAL A 100 -4.15 -13.48 -9.60
C VAL A 100 -5.44 -13.59 -10.38
N THR A 101 -5.47 -12.94 -11.53
CA THR A 101 -6.61 -12.93 -12.45
C THR A 101 -6.19 -13.30 -13.87
N ASP A 102 -7.16 -13.67 -14.70
CA ASP A 102 -6.98 -13.72 -16.14
C ASP A 102 -7.00 -12.29 -16.76
N SER A 103 -6.91 -12.20 -18.07
CA SER A 103 -6.96 -10.91 -18.79
C SER A 103 -8.30 -10.17 -18.65
N GLU A 104 -9.35 -10.88 -18.29
CA GLU A 104 -10.69 -10.32 -18.08
C GLU A 104 -10.96 -9.97 -16.63
N GLY A 105 -10.02 -10.33 -15.72
CA GLY A 105 -10.11 -10.09 -14.30
C GLY A 105 -10.88 -11.17 -13.54
N ASN A 106 -11.08 -12.35 -14.13
CA ASN A 106 -11.66 -13.46 -13.39
C ASN A 106 -10.61 -14.18 -12.53
N PRO A 107 -10.99 -14.78 -11.40
CA PRO A 107 -10.08 -15.55 -10.56
C PRO A 107 -9.43 -16.71 -11.32
N VAL A 108 -8.15 -16.94 -11.04
CA VAL A 108 -7.37 -18.07 -11.58
C VAL A 108 -7.09 -19.07 -10.46
N ASN A 109 -7.44 -20.33 -10.66
CA ASN A 109 -7.31 -21.34 -9.62
C ASN A 109 -5.88 -21.93 -9.48
N ASN A 110 -5.06 -21.89 -10.52
CA ASN A 110 -3.69 -22.39 -10.48
C ASN A 110 -2.69 -21.23 -10.42
N LEU A 111 -1.94 -21.16 -9.32
CA LEU A 111 -0.96 -20.12 -9.06
C LEU A 111 0.48 -20.53 -9.43
N ASP A 112 0.72 -21.79 -9.82
CA ASP A 112 2.07 -22.35 -9.97
C ASP A 112 2.90 -21.60 -11.01
N GLU A 113 2.30 -21.28 -12.16
CA GLU A 113 2.98 -20.57 -13.25
C GLU A 113 3.39 -19.15 -12.84
N ILE A 114 2.51 -18.44 -12.16
CA ILE A 114 2.80 -17.09 -11.65
C ILE A 114 3.87 -17.12 -10.58
N ILE A 115 3.78 -18.05 -9.65
CA ILE A 115 4.78 -18.19 -8.57
C ILE A 115 6.14 -18.58 -9.15
N PHE A 116 6.17 -19.49 -10.11
CA PHE A 116 7.41 -19.83 -10.82
C PHE A 116 8.02 -18.60 -11.48
N THR A 117 7.21 -17.83 -12.20
CA THR A 117 7.64 -16.59 -12.85
C THR A 117 8.16 -15.55 -11.85
N LEU A 118 7.45 -15.34 -10.74
CA LEU A 118 7.88 -14.39 -9.70
C LEU A 118 9.18 -14.82 -9.03
N ASN A 119 9.38 -16.12 -8.78
CA ASN A 119 10.64 -16.64 -8.26
C ASN A 119 11.82 -16.43 -9.21
N ASP A 120 11.59 -16.48 -10.53
CA ASP A 120 12.61 -16.25 -11.54
C ASP A 120 12.99 -14.77 -11.66
N ILE A 121 12.01 -13.88 -11.70
CA ILE A 121 12.23 -12.44 -11.95
C ILE A 121 12.49 -11.61 -10.68
N ILE A 122 12.07 -12.09 -9.50
CA ILE A 122 12.19 -11.37 -8.24
C ILE A 122 13.26 -12.00 -7.36
N GLN A 123 14.41 -11.35 -7.27
CA GLN A 123 15.47 -11.81 -6.39
C GLN A 123 15.00 -11.91 -4.92
N GLY A 124 15.00 -13.12 -4.37
CA GLY A 124 14.62 -13.40 -3.00
C GLY A 124 13.11 -13.15 -2.77
N PHE A 125 12.30 -13.60 -3.69
CA PHE A 125 10.85 -13.66 -3.51
C PHE A 125 10.53 -14.47 -2.25
N ASP A 126 9.70 -13.93 -1.38
CA ASP A 126 9.32 -14.54 -0.10
C ASP A 126 7.79 -14.47 0.04
N PRO A 127 7.11 -15.62 -0.08
CA PRO A 127 5.63 -15.65 0.00
C PRO A 127 5.10 -15.27 1.38
N SER A 128 5.91 -15.30 2.43
CA SER A 128 5.49 -14.83 3.77
C SER A 128 5.37 -13.31 3.85
N ILE A 129 6.02 -12.57 2.93
CA ILE A 129 5.97 -11.11 2.83
C ILE A 129 5.01 -10.71 1.71
N TRP A 130 5.10 -11.39 0.57
CA TRP A 130 4.30 -11.12 -0.62
C TRP A 130 3.45 -12.34 -0.97
N ASN A 131 2.24 -12.37 -0.44
CA ASN A 131 1.27 -13.41 -0.70
C ASN A 131 0.71 -13.28 -2.12
N VAL A 132 0.79 -14.34 -2.88
CA VAL A 132 0.12 -14.47 -4.18
C VAL A 132 -1.08 -15.38 -3.97
N VAL A 133 -2.26 -14.88 -4.30
CA VAL A 133 -3.51 -15.51 -3.90
C VAL A 133 -4.49 -15.65 -5.07
N THR A 134 -5.40 -16.61 -4.95
CA THR A 134 -6.58 -16.75 -5.80
C THR A 134 -7.84 -16.37 -5.04
N GLY A 135 -8.85 -15.91 -5.76
CA GLY A 135 -10.14 -15.50 -5.23
C GLY A 135 -10.74 -14.36 -6.04
N ASP A 136 -11.97 -14.01 -5.74
CA ASP A 136 -12.66 -12.92 -6.45
C ASP A 136 -12.08 -11.57 -6.02
N PRO A 137 -11.44 -10.81 -6.91
CA PRO A 137 -10.86 -9.51 -6.57
C PRO A 137 -11.92 -8.48 -6.13
N LYS A 138 -13.17 -8.69 -6.49
CA LYS A 138 -14.27 -7.80 -6.09
C LYS A 138 -14.45 -7.73 -4.58
N GLN A 139 -14.01 -8.73 -3.82
CA GLN A 139 -14.09 -8.72 -2.36
C GLN A 139 -13.37 -7.51 -1.72
N VAL A 140 -12.33 -6.97 -2.37
CA VAL A 140 -11.59 -5.80 -1.86
C VAL A 140 -11.68 -4.58 -2.79
N TYR A 141 -12.22 -4.76 -4.01
CA TYR A 141 -12.34 -3.69 -4.99
C TYR A 141 -13.78 -3.35 -5.36
N ASP A 142 -14.77 -4.10 -4.84
CA ASP A 142 -16.17 -3.84 -5.13
C ASP A 142 -16.64 -2.59 -4.38
N ILE A 143 -16.96 -1.58 -5.15
CA ILE A 143 -17.34 -0.27 -4.64
C ILE A 143 -18.71 -0.30 -3.97
N GLU A 144 -19.61 -1.14 -4.49
CA GLU A 144 -21.02 -1.15 -4.08
C GLU A 144 -21.23 -1.96 -2.80
N ASN A 145 -20.49 -3.07 -2.62
CA ASN A 145 -20.67 -3.96 -1.49
C ASN A 145 -20.01 -3.46 -0.21
N ASN A 146 -19.02 -2.58 -0.33
CA ASN A 146 -18.21 -2.11 0.80
C ASN A 146 -18.53 -0.66 1.20
N ASP A 147 -19.57 -0.06 0.67
CA ASP A 147 -19.90 1.37 0.84
C ASP A 147 -18.73 2.34 0.56
N ILE A 148 -17.67 1.85 -0.10
CA ILE A 148 -16.46 2.59 -0.42
C ILE A 148 -16.47 2.95 -1.90
N ASN A 149 -16.53 4.23 -2.19
CA ASN A 149 -16.37 4.70 -3.55
C ASN A 149 -14.89 4.86 -3.90
N LEU A 150 -14.31 3.88 -4.60
CA LEU A 150 -12.92 3.92 -5.05
C LEU A 150 -12.63 5.12 -5.96
N TYR A 151 -13.59 5.57 -6.76
CA TYR A 151 -13.43 6.74 -7.61
C TYR A 151 -13.41 8.04 -6.81
N SER A 152 -14.14 8.12 -5.70
CA SER A 152 -14.08 9.26 -4.81
C SER A 152 -12.83 9.26 -3.92
N ALA A 153 -12.25 8.09 -3.65
CA ALA A 153 -11.02 7.93 -2.90
C ALA A 153 -9.78 8.40 -3.70
N THR A 154 -9.90 8.55 -5.00
CA THR A 154 -8.83 9.02 -5.88
C THR A 154 -9.26 10.30 -6.60
N SER A 155 -8.31 11.17 -6.89
CA SER A 155 -8.56 12.31 -7.76
C SER A 155 -8.63 11.94 -9.25
N ASP A 156 -8.39 10.67 -9.58
CA ASP A 156 -8.36 10.17 -10.94
C ASP A 156 -9.69 9.52 -11.28
N SER A 157 -10.55 10.24 -12.03
CA SER A 157 -11.84 9.77 -12.49
C SER A 157 -11.77 8.84 -13.71
N SER A 158 -10.57 8.50 -14.18
CA SER A 158 -10.34 7.75 -15.42
C SER A 158 -10.06 6.27 -15.20
N PHE A 159 -10.47 5.68 -14.08
CA PHE A 159 -10.43 4.22 -13.92
C PHE A 159 -11.33 3.53 -14.94
N ALA A 160 -10.81 2.43 -15.51
CA ALA A 160 -11.59 1.57 -16.39
C ALA A 160 -12.76 0.89 -15.65
N GLU A 161 -13.61 0.21 -16.39
CA GLU A 161 -14.74 -0.58 -15.84
C GLU A 161 -14.30 -1.62 -14.79
N LYS A 162 -13.01 -2.00 -14.78
CA LYS A 162 -12.45 -2.98 -13.85
C LYS A 162 -11.29 -2.34 -13.07
N PRO A 163 -11.57 -1.52 -12.04
CA PRO A 163 -10.55 -0.81 -11.29
C PRO A 163 -9.52 -1.74 -10.63
N TYR A 164 -9.91 -2.96 -10.25
CA TYR A 164 -9.01 -3.95 -9.66
C TYR A 164 -7.85 -4.39 -10.56
N LEU A 165 -7.95 -4.24 -11.89
CA LEU A 165 -6.84 -4.55 -12.79
C LEU A 165 -5.75 -3.48 -12.80
N GLU A 166 -6.09 -2.26 -12.44
CA GLU A 166 -5.21 -1.10 -12.60
C GLU A 166 -4.70 -0.52 -11.28
N THR A 167 -5.34 -0.85 -10.16
CA THR A 167 -5.13 -0.13 -8.91
C THR A 167 -4.42 -0.94 -7.84
N MET A 168 -3.65 -0.21 -7.04
CA MET A 168 -3.06 -0.68 -5.79
C MET A 168 -3.81 -0.03 -4.63
N LEU A 169 -4.10 -0.80 -3.58
CA LEU A 169 -4.77 -0.32 -2.38
C LEU A 169 -3.82 -0.38 -1.18
N ILE A 170 -3.93 0.61 -0.29
CA ILE A 170 -3.40 0.52 1.08
C ILE A 170 -4.59 0.33 2.01
N VAL A 171 -4.57 -0.77 2.72
CA VAL A 171 -5.50 -1.09 3.80
C VAL A 171 -4.73 -1.12 5.11
N ASP A 172 -5.25 -0.47 6.12
CA ASP A 172 -4.56 -0.33 7.39
C ASP A 172 -4.83 -1.47 8.39
N LYS A 173 -4.27 -1.34 9.58
CA LYS A 173 -4.40 -2.32 10.67
C LYS A 173 -5.83 -2.52 11.18
N GLN A 174 -6.73 -1.58 10.91
CA GLN A 174 -8.14 -1.60 11.27
C GLN A 174 -9.06 -1.92 10.08
N ASN A 175 -8.52 -2.50 9.02
CA ASN A 175 -9.24 -2.83 7.79
C ASN A 175 -9.80 -1.60 7.04
N GLN A 176 -9.23 -0.40 7.29
CA GLN A 176 -9.69 0.83 6.63
C GLN A 176 -8.91 1.08 5.35
N LEU A 177 -9.61 1.40 4.27
CA LEU A 177 -9.00 1.89 3.03
C LEU A 177 -8.36 3.26 3.27
N ARG A 178 -7.07 3.37 2.96
CA ARG A 178 -6.28 4.60 3.19
C ARG A 178 -5.78 5.24 1.91
N LEU A 179 -5.63 4.48 0.85
CA LEU A 179 -5.16 4.98 -0.44
C LEU A 179 -5.55 4.05 -1.58
N VAL A 180 -5.84 4.66 -2.72
CA VAL A 180 -5.96 3.99 -4.02
C VAL A 180 -5.03 4.69 -5.01
N ARG A 181 -4.22 3.95 -5.76
CA ARG A 181 -3.33 4.46 -6.81
C ARG A 181 -3.25 3.48 -7.96
N ARG A 182 -2.98 3.99 -9.15
CA ARG A 182 -2.62 3.15 -10.30
C ARG A 182 -1.21 2.57 -10.14
N GLY A 183 -1.01 1.34 -10.60
CA GLY A 183 0.27 0.64 -10.55
C GLY A 183 1.07 0.67 -11.87
N ASN A 184 0.62 1.40 -12.89
CA ASN A 184 1.20 1.39 -14.23
C ASN A 184 2.30 2.45 -14.46
N GLN A 185 2.54 3.34 -13.51
CA GLN A 185 3.53 4.43 -13.62
C GLN A 185 4.46 4.45 -12.40
N GLU A 186 5.75 4.62 -12.67
CA GLU A 186 6.77 4.68 -11.62
C GLU A 186 6.49 5.77 -10.58
N GLY A 187 6.06 6.95 -11.01
CA GLY A 187 5.73 8.06 -10.13
C GLY A 187 4.62 7.72 -9.13
N LEU A 188 3.59 7.01 -9.59
CA LEU A 188 2.48 6.57 -8.75
C LEU A 188 2.89 5.48 -7.76
N ILE A 189 3.78 4.56 -8.16
CA ILE A 189 4.34 3.54 -7.25
C ILE A 189 5.22 4.20 -6.18
N ARG A 190 6.01 5.21 -6.53
CA ARG A 190 6.81 5.99 -5.56
C ARG A 190 5.93 6.77 -4.59
N ASP A 191 4.87 7.40 -5.08
CA ASP A 191 3.87 8.09 -4.26
C ASP A 191 3.20 7.11 -3.29
N PHE A 192 2.80 5.93 -3.78
CA PHE A 192 2.24 4.86 -2.96
C PHE A 192 3.18 4.45 -1.82
N LYS A 193 4.47 4.26 -2.08
CA LYS A 193 5.49 3.99 -1.07
C LYS A 193 5.59 5.08 -0.01
N GLN A 194 5.52 6.35 -0.41
CA GLN A 194 5.57 7.47 0.52
C GLN A 194 4.35 7.47 1.46
N HIS A 195 3.18 7.10 0.95
CA HIS A 195 1.96 7.01 1.76
C HIS A 195 2.02 5.87 2.77
N VAL A 196 2.59 4.73 2.41
CA VAL A 196 2.84 3.65 3.41
C VAL A 196 3.75 4.14 4.53
N ALA A 197 4.83 4.86 4.21
CA ALA A 197 5.72 5.43 5.22
C ALA A 197 5.03 6.49 6.10
N LEU A 198 4.13 7.30 5.53
CA LEU A 198 3.32 8.25 6.30
C LEU A 198 2.37 7.53 7.26
N LEU A 199 1.73 6.48 6.82
CA LEU A 199 0.83 5.67 7.64
C LEU A 199 1.57 5.03 8.82
N GLN A 200 2.75 4.45 8.59
CA GLN A 200 3.60 3.92 9.65
C GLN A 200 3.95 4.99 10.68
N LYS A 201 4.41 6.15 10.23
CA LYS A 201 4.75 7.25 11.12
C LYS A 201 3.53 7.77 11.91
N GLN A 202 2.33 7.63 11.36
CA GLN A 202 1.09 7.95 12.06
C GLN A 202 0.86 7.01 13.24
N TYR A 203 1.08 5.70 13.04
CA TYR A 203 0.99 4.71 14.10
C TYR A 203 2.07 4.87 15.18
N ASP A 204 3.32 5.11 14.78
CA ASP A 204 4.42 5.32 15.72
C ASP A 204 4.16 6.52 16.64
N LYS A 205 3.63 7.62 16.08
CA LYS A 205 3.24 8.79 16.87
C LYS A 205 2.05 8.53 17.80
N ALA A 206 1.10 7.72 17.37
CA ALA A 206 -0.03 7.36 18.21
C ALA A 206 0.42 6.49 19.40
N ALA A 207 1.30 5.53 19.16
CA ALA A 207 1.88 4.69 20.22
C ALA A 207 2.67 5.52 21.23
N ALA A 208 3.55 6.42 20.78
CA ALA A 208 4.33 7.29 21.66
C ALA A 208 3.46 8.18 22.58
N LYS A 209 2.32 8.68 22.05
CA LYS A 209 1.38 9.48 22.86
C LYS A 209 0.65 8.68 23.93
N VAL A 210 0.43 7.39 23.70
CA VAL A 210 -0.19 6.51 24.71
C VAL A 210 0.80 6.29 25.86
N GLU A 211 2.07 6.02 25.55
CA GLU A 211 3.13 5.84 26.56
C GLU A 211 3.32 7.10 27.42
N GLU A 212 3.31 8.31 26.80
CA GLU A 212 3.43 9.59 27.53
C GLU A 212 2.23 9.88 28.50
N ASN A 213 1.06 9.30 28.23
CA ASN A 213 -0.11 9.53 29.08
C ASN A 213 -0.26 8.48 30.21
N GLU A 214 0.53 7.41 30.19
CA GLU A 214 0.53 6.35 31.21
C GLU A 214 1.64 6.56 32.28
N GLU A 215 2.56 7.50 32.07
CA GLU A 215 3.56 7.96 33.04
C GLU A 215 3.04 9.17 33.88
#